data_50f0ad1a2959783b3f6b680d6f62d725
#
_entry.id   50f0ad1a2959783b3f6b680d6f62d725
#
_cell.length_a   1.000
_cell.length_b   1.000
_cell.length_c   1.000
_cell.angle_alpha   90.00
_cell.angle_beta   90.00
_cell.angle_gamma   90.00
#
_symmetry.space_group_name_H-M   'P 1'
#
loop_
_entity.id
_entity.type
_entity.pdbx_description
1 polymer ?
#
loop_
_entity_poly.entity_id
_entity_poly.type
_entity_poly.pdbx_seq_one_letter_code
_entity_poly.pdbx_strand_id
1 'polypeptide(L)'
;MPYAAFRNGKDGEIDHHVLGSQNYDYPCMDWYLIPQLLKQEYWSEPYYDEGGGNIIMSTYAKPLYNSDGEVFAIFTANISLSQFTDTISHLKPYESSYTYLLSRNGSFLTHADRDKIMNETIFSEAFATENHSQEQIGREMLAGHTGTIRFDNQGNDSYAFYTTIPQIGWSVCTVC
;
A
#
# COMPACT_ATOMS: atom_id res chain seq x y z
N MET A 1 -24.93 1.88 -2.54
CA MET A 1 -24.14 3.04 -3.00
C MET A 1 -23.01 3.29 -2.00
N PRO A 2 -21.77 3.48 -2.43
CA PRO A 2 -20.71 3.87 -1.53
C PRO A 2 -20.89 5.34 -1.12
N TYR A 3 -20.62 5.61 0.16
CA TYR A 3 -20.64 6.95 0.73
C TYR A 3 -19.27 7.27 1.29
N ALA A 4 -18.78 8.49 1.09
CA ALA A 4 -17.69 9.02 1.87
C ALA A 4 -18.24 10.02 2.90
N ALA A 5 -17.74 9.93 4.12
CA ALA A 5 -18.00 10.88 5.17
C ALA A 5 -16.73 11.66 5.47
N PHE A 6 -16.75 12.96 5.27
CA PHE A 6 -15.63 13.85 5.57
C PHE A 6 -15.95 14.69 6.78
N ARG A 7 -15.00 14.82 7.70
CA ARG A 7 -15.10 15.74 8.80
C ARG A 7 -14.61 17.11 8.32
N ASN A 8 -15.55 18.02 8.06
CA ASN A 8 -15.20 19.39 7.69
C ASN A 8 -14.66 20.17 8.89
N GLY A 9 -13.47 20.69 8.70
CA GLY A 9 -12.65 21.60 9.49
C GLY A 9 -13.14 22.02 10.86
N LYS A 10 -13.74 23.19 11.06
CA LYS A 10 -13.87 23.82 12.37
C LYS A 10 -15.06 23.43 13.22
N ASP A 11 -16.11 22.90 12.61
CA ASP A 11 -17.40 22.71 13.32
C ASP A 11 -17.78 21.22 13.54
N GLY A 12 -16.97 20.29 13.04
CA GLY A 12 -17.18 18.86 13.28
C GLY A 12 -18.40 18.25 12.57
N GLU A 13 -19.03 18.98 11.67
CA GLU A 13 -20.06 18.45 10.79
C GLU A 13 -19.51 17.38 9.86
N ILE A 14 -20.31 16.34 9.66
CA ILE A 14 -19.96 15.23 8.77
C ILE A 14 -20.70 15.46 7.45
N ASP A 15 -19.94 15.79 6.41
CA ASP A 15 -20.47 15.85 5.05
C ASP A 15 -20.53 14.44 4.45
N HIS A 16 -21.67 14.09 3.89
CA HIS A 16 -21.90 12.83 3.22
C HIS A 16 -21.90 13.04 1.71
N HIS A 17 -20.97 12.40 1.03
CA HIS A 17 -20.92 12.40 -0.42
C HIS A 17 -21.15 11.00 -0.98
N VAL A 18 -22.01 10.89 -1.99
CA VAL A 18 -22.13 9.68 -2.79
C VAL A 18 -20.88 9.59 -3.68
N LEU A 19 -20.12 8.52 -3.51
CA LEU A 19 -18.94 8.26 -4.33
C LEU A 19 -19.31 7.51 -5.61
N GLY A 20 -18.72 7.95 -6.70
CA GLY A 20 -18.83 7.29 -7.98
C GLY A 20 -19.89 7.87 -8.91
N SER A 21 -19.61 7.78 -10.20
CA SER A 21 -20.57 8.04 -11.27
C SER A 21 -21.62 6.92 -11.35
N GLN A 22 -22.65 7.09 -12.17
CA GLN A 22 -23.65 6.04 -12.44
C GLN A 22 -23.03 4.73 -12.98
N ASN A 23 -21.81 4.79 -13.48
CA ASN A 23 -21.06 3.66 -14.06
C ASN A 23 -19.95 3.14 -13.13
N TYR A 24 -19.87 3.60 -11.88
CA TYR A 24 -18.85 3.13 -10.95
C TYR A 24 -19.25 1.74 -10.41
N ASP A 25 -18.61 0.72 -10.94
CA ASP A 25 -18.90 -0.69 -10.62
C ASP A 25 -18.17 -1.15 -9.36
N TYR A 26 -18.42 -0.46 -8.24
CA TYR A 26 -17.80 -0.79 -6.95
C TYR A 26 -18.04 -2.25 -6.47
N PRO A 27 -19.15 -2.94 -6.84
CA PRO A 27 -19.31 -4.34 -6.42
C PRO A 27 -18.23 -5.28 -6.95
N CYS A 28 -17.56 -4.92 -8.05
CA CYS A 28 -16.46 -5.69 -8.63
C CYS A 28 -15.08 -5.30 -8.07
N MET A 29 -14.99 -4.25 -7.26
CA MET A 29 -13.73 -3.82 -6.68
C MET A 29 -13.29 -4.71 -5.52
N ASP A 30 -12.00 -4.99 -5.46
CA ASP A 30 -11.41 -5.87 -4.45
C ASP A 30 -11.71 -5.42 -3.01
N TRP A 31 -11.66 -4.11 -2.75
CA TRP A 31 -11.95 -3.55 -1.43
C TRP A 31 -13.38 -3.79 -0.96
N TYR A 32 -14.32 -4.08 -1.88
CA TYR A 32 -15.71 -4.41 -1.56
C TYR A 32 -15.96 -5.93 -1.59
N LEU A 33 -15.52 -6.58 -2.66
CA LEU A 33 -15.82 -7.99 -2.92
C LEU A 33 -15.08 -8.94 -1.99
N ILE A 34 -13.78 -8.71 -1.77
CA ILE A 34 -12.95 -9.61 -0.95
C ILE A 34 -13.43 -9.70 0.50
N PRO A 35 -13.65 -8.57 1.23
CA PRO A 35 -14.16 -8.66 2.60
C PRO A 35 -15.56 -9.26 2.69
N GLN A 36 -16.41 -9.14 1.67
CA GLN A 36 -17.69 -9.81 1.61
C GLN A 36 -17.55 -11.34 1.50
N LEU A 37 -16.70 -11.79 0.58
CA LEU A 37 -16.54 -13.23 0.30
C LEU A 37 -15.79 -13.94 1.41
N LEU A 38 -14.70 -13.34 1.89
CA LEU A 38 -13.84 -13.95 2.90
C LEU A 38 -14.31 -13.68 4.34
N LYS A 39 -15.27 -12.77 4.53
CA LYS A 39 -15.81 -12.37 5.84
C LYS A 39 -14.70 -11.96 6.83
N GLN A 40 -13.70 -11.23 6.35
CA GLN A 40 -12.58 -10.73 7.14
C GLN A 40 -12.13 -9.36 6.64
N GLU A 41 -11.39 -8.66 7.50
CA GLU A 41 -10.77 -7.41 7.10
C GLU A 41 -9.70 -7.63 6.03
N TYR A 42 -9.55 -6.63 5.17
CA TYR A 42 -8.70 -6.73 3.99
C TYR A 42 -8.05 -5.39 3.67
N TRP A 43 -6.77 -5.42 3.30
CA TRP A 43 -6.09 -4.32 2.65
C TRP A 43 -5.96 -4.61 1.16
N SER A 44 -6.48 -3.71 0.33
CA SER A 44 -6.36 -3.86 -1.12
C SER A 44 -4.90 -3.69 -1.57
N GLU A 45 -4.55 -4.34 -2.68
CA GLU A 45 -3.40 -3.87 -3.45
C GLU A 45 -3.68 -2.43 -3.91
N PRO A 46 -2.63 -1.64 -4.21
CA PRO A 46 -2.82 -0.30 -4.71
C PRO A 46 -3.61 -0.29 -6.02
N TYR A 47 -4.45 0.71 -6.16
CA TYR A 47 -5.22 0.95 -7.38
C TYR A 47 -5.41 2.45 -7.61
N TYR A 48 -5.69 2.83 -8.86
CA TYR A 48 -6.11 4.18 -9.19
C TYR A 48 -7.62 4.31 -8.98
N ASP A 49 -8.01 5.23 -8.11
CA ASP A 49 -9.43 5.46 -7.76
C ASP A 49 -10.07 6.45 -8.72
N GLU A 50 -10.54 5.94 -9.86
CA GLU A 50 -11.21 6.72 -10.89
C GLU A 50 -12.59 7.15 -10.40
N GLY A 51 -12.80 8.46 -10.27
CA GLY A 51 -14.08 9.05 -9.87
C GLY A 51 -14.28 9.19 -8.35
N GLY A 52 -13.45 8.59 -7.50
CA GLY A 52 -13.49 8.75 -6.05
C GLY A 52 -12.52 9.82 -5.53
N GLY A 53 -11.35 9.90 -6.11
CA GLY A 53 -10.34 10.90 -5.72
C GLY A 53 -9.34 11.17 -6.83
N ASN A 54 -9.33 10.34 -7.87
CA ASN A 54 -8.38 10.37 -8.98
C ASN A 54 -6.93 10.31 -8.50
N ILE A 55 -6.68 9.48 -7.50
CA ILE A 55 -5.37 9.26 -6.88
C ILE A 55 -5.08 7.77 -6.78
N ILE A 56 -3.80 7.43 -6.69
CA ILE A 56 -3.37 6.08 -6.33
C ILE A 56 -3.51 5.91 -4.83
N MET A 57 -4.26 4.89 -4.43
CA MET A 57 -4.54 4.60 -3.02
C MET A 57 -4.53 3.10 -2.73
N SER A 58 -4.46 2.77 -1.46
CA SER A 58 -4.80 1.46 -0.93
C SER A 58 -5.93 1.62 0.08
N THR A 59 -6.83 0.67 0.12
CA THR A 59 -8.03 0.72 0.95
C THR A 59 -8.01 -0.38 2.01
N TYR A 60 -8.12 0.02 3.26
CA TYR A 60 -8.52 -0.89 4.32
C TYR A 60 -10.03 -1.06 4.29
N ALA A 61 -10.50 -2.30 4.28
CA ALA A 61 -11.92 -2.63 4.24
C ALA A 61 -12.26 -3.62 5.35
N LYS A 62 -13.31 -3.32 6.11
CA LYS A 62 -13.78 -4.14 7.23
C LYS A 62 -15.26 -4.46 7.07
N PRO A 63 -15.65 -5.76 7.03
CA PRO A 63 -17.04 -6.14 6.97
C PRO A 63 -17.74 -5.85 8.32
N LEU A 64 -18.95 -5.34 8.23
CA LEU A 64 -19.86 -5.13 9.36
C LEU A 64 -20.97 -6.18 9.30
N TYR A 65 -21.28 -6.80 10.45
CA TYR A 65 -22.19 -7.92 10.54
C TYR A 65 -23.51 -7.50 11.21
N ASN A 66 -24.62 -8.05 10.72
CA ASN A 66 -25.90 -7.99 11.38
C ASN A 66 -25.99 -9.02 12.53
N SER A 67 -27.14 -9.07 13.21
CA SER A 67 -27.41 -10.03 14.29
C SER A 67 -27.33 -11.49 13.86
N ASP A 68 -27.53 -11.77 12.59
CA ASP A 68 -27.56 -13.11 12.01
C ASP A 68 -26.17 -13.56 11.50
N GLY A 69 -25.15 -12.69 11.67
CA GLY A 69 -23.78 -12.94 11.21
C GLY A 69 -23.57 -12.76 9.71
N GLU A 70 -24.48 -12.08 9.03
CA GLU A 70 -24.34 -11.74 7.62
C GLU A 70 -23.70 -10.37 7.45
N VAL A 71 -22.88 -10.22 6.42
CA VAL A 71 -22.26 -8.93 6.08
C VAL A 71 -23.34 -8.03 5.49
N PHE A 72 -23.66 -6.94 6.19
CA PHE A 72 -24.66 -5.97 5.71
C PHE A 72 -24.02 -4.67 5.18
N ALA A 73 -22.76 -4.39 5.53
CA ALA A 73 -22.02 -3.22 5.06
C ALA A 73 -20.51 -3.48 5.10
N ILE A 74 -19.76 -2.69 4.31
CA ILE A 74 -18.30 -2.64 4.35
C ILE A 74 -17.89 -1.23 4.78
N PHE A 75 -17.14 -1.13 5.88
CA PHE A 75 -16.46 0.10 6.28
C PHE A 75 -15.12 0.18 5.57
N THR A 76 -14.79 1.34 5.00
CA THR A 76 -13.50 1.54 4.32
C THR A 76 -12.76 2.77 4.84
N ALA A 77 -11.43 2.67 4.81
CA ALA A 77 -10.51 3.78 5.05
C ALA A 77 -9.43 3.78 3.97
N ASN A 78 -9.24 4.90 3.30
CA ASN A 78 -8.33 5.03 2.18
C ASN A 78 -7.04 5.72 2.59
N ILE A 79 -5.92 5.22 2.10
CA ILE A 79 -4.60 5.84 2.26
C ILE A 79 -4.09 6.22 0.88
N SER A 80 -3.85 7.52 0.67
CA SER A 80 -3.16 8.01 -0.52
C SER A 80 -1.69 7.59 -0.49
N LEU A 81 -1.21 6.91 -1.53
CA LEU A 81 0.18 6.48 -1.59
C LEU A 81 1.16 7.65 -1.70
N SER A 82 0.76 8.78 -2.30
CA SER A 82 1.61 9.97 -2.35
C SER A 82 1.84 10.56 -0.96
N GLN A 83 0.78 10.74 -0.16
CA GLN A 83 0.90 11.23 1.22
C GLN A 83 1.67 10.24 2.10
N PHE A 84 1.50 8.96 1.86
CA PHE A 84 2.22 7.92 2.59
C PHE A 84 3.72 7.93 2.22
N THR A 85 4.05 8.11 0.95
CA THR A 85 5.43 8.30 0.48
C THR A 85 6.08 9.50 1.17
N ASP A 86 5.39 10.63 1.24
CA ASP A 86 5.90 11.82 1.92
C ASP A 86 6.21 11.54 3.39
N THR A 87 5.32 10.83 4.08
CA THR A 87 5.53 10.45 5.49
C THR A 87 6.74 9.51 5.65
N ILE A 88 6.83 8.47 4.82
CA ILE A 88 7.91 7.48 4.88
C ILE A 88 9.26 8.09 4.48
N SER A 89 9.28 9.03 3.53
CA SER A 89 10.51 9.70 3.09
C SER A 89 11.23 10.47 4.20
N HIS A 90 10.52 10.82 5.27
CA HIS A 90 11.08 11.47 6.45
C HIS A 90 11.69 10.46 7.45
N LEU A 91 11.41 9.16 7.30
CA LEU A 91 12.03 8.11 8.10
C LEU A 91 13.42 7.76 7.56
N LYS A 92 14.36 8.68 7.76
CA LYS A 92 15.75 8.54 7.34
C LYS A 92 16.65 8.44 8.58
N PRO A 93 17.23 7.28 8.87
CA PRO A 93 18.24 7.15 9.94
C PRO A 93 19.48 8.03 9.68
N TYR A 94 19.84 8.20 8.40
CA TYR A 94 20.97 9.01 7.93
C TYR A 94 20.57 9.78 6.68
N GLU A 95 21.30 10.86 6.34
CA GLU A 95 20.99 11.69 5.16
C GLU A 95 21.06 10.90 3.84
N SER A 96 21.99 9.94 3.76
CA SER A 96 22.18 9.07 2.59
C SER A 96 21.19 7.90 2.51
N SER A 97 20.39 7.66 3.56
CA SER A 97 19.46 6.55 3.60
C SER A 97 18.14 6.88 2.91
N TYR A 98 17.50 5.84 2.39
CA TYR A 98 16.13 5.92 1.89
C TYR A 98 15.32 4.72 2.32
N THR A 99 14.02 4.93 2.46
CA THR A 99 13.08 3.88 2.88
C THR A 99 12.02 3.71 1.80
N TYR A 100 11.69 2.45 1.49
CA TYR A 100 10.61 2.09 0.60
C TYR A 100 9.73 1.00 1.20
N LEU A 101 8.52 0.91 0.67
CA LEU A 101 7.54 -0.12 1.01
C LEU A 101 7.19 -0.93 -0.22
N LEU A 102 7.02 -2.22 -0.01
CA LEU A 102 6.53 -3.15 -1.02
C LEU A 102 5.16 -3.69 -0.64
N SER A 103 4.30 -3.86 -1.63
CA SER A 103 3.09 -4.63 -1.50
C SER A 103 3.40 -6.14 -1.47
N ARG A 104 2.36 -6.95 -1.30
CA ARG A 104 2.47 -8.43 -1.26
C ARG A 104 3.00 -9.04 -2.55
N ASN A 105 2.88 -8.36 -3.67
CA ASN A 105 3.40 -8.80 -4.97
C ASN A 105 4.76 -8.18 -5.33
N GLY A 106 5.34 -7.35 -4.44
CA GLY A 106 6.63 -6.70 -4.65
C GLY A 106 6.58 -5.38 -5.40
N SER A 107 5.39 -4.82 -5.67
CA SER A 107 5.26 -3.49 -6.25
C SER A 107 5.67 -2.42 -5.24
N PHE A 108 6.33 -1.38 -5.72
CA PHE A 108 6.67 -0.24 -4.88
C PHE A 108 5.41 0.55 -4.50
N LEU A 109 5.13 0.60 -3.20
CA LEU A 109 4.06 1.43 -2.62
C LEU A 109 4.55 2.83 -2.32
N THR A 110 5.80 2.92 -1.85
CA THR A 110 6.55 4.15 -1.65
C THR A 110 7.96 3.95 -2.16
N HIS A 111 8.54 4.99 -2.75
CA HIS A 111 9.92 4.98 -3.22
C HIS A 111 10.44 6.41 -3.32
N ALA A 112 11.77 6.62 -3.21
CA ALA A 112 12.41 7.93 -3.40
C ALA A 112 12.19 8.46 -4.83
N ASP A 113 12.26 7.57 -5.82
CA ASP A 113 11.84 7.82 -7.18
C ASP A 113 10.34 7.52 -7.32
N ARG A 114 9.54 8.57 -7.52
CA ARG A 114 8.08 8.48 -7.58
C ARG A 114 7.56 7.76 -8.83
N ASP A 115 8.35 7.74 -9.90
CA ASP A 115 7.96 7.09 -11.16
C ASP A 115 7.92 5.57 -11.02
N LYS A 116 8.60 5.02 -10.02
CA LYS A 116 8.57 3.58 -9.71
C LYS A 116 7.31 3.15 -8.96
N ILE A 117 6.63 4.08 -8.27
CA ILE A 117 5.43 3.76 -7.50
C ILE A 117 4.34 3.27 -8.45
N MET A 118 3.86 2.03 -8.24
CA MET A 118 2.88 1.33 -9.06
C MET A 118 3.34 0.90 -10.47
N ASN A 119 4.47 1.39 -10.95
CA ASN A 119 4.97 1.09 -12.29
C ASN A 119 6.02 -0.02 -12.29
N GLU A 120 6.72 -0.18 -11.17
CA GLU A 120 7.78 -1.17 -11.03
C GLU A 120 7.61 -2.03 -9.78
N THR A 121 8.23 -3.20 -9.84
CA THR A 121 8.43 -4.08 -8.69
C THR A 121 9.92 -4.12 -8.35
N ILE A 122 10.25 -4.53 -7.14
CA ILE A 122 11.65 -4.78 -6.76
C ILE A 122 12.33 -5.79 -7.69
N PHE A 123 11.55 -6.71 -8.28
CA PHE A 123 12.07 -7.72 -9.21
C PHE A 123 12.31 -7.16 -10.60
N SER A 124 11.44 -6.29 -11.12
CA SER A 124 11.66 -5.65 -12.43
C SER A 124 12.87 -4.73 -12.38
N GLU A 125 13.06 -4.00 -11.27
CA GLU A 125 14.24 -3.17 -11.04
C GLU A 125 15.51 -4.04 -10.93
N ALA A 126 15.47 -5.09 -10.12
CA ALA A 126 16.59 -6.02 -9.97
C ALA A 126 17.00 -6.66 -11.31
N PHE A 127 16.02 -7.02 -12.13
CA PHE A 127 16.25 -7.57 -13.48
C PHE A 127 16.89 -6.53 -14.41
N ALA A 128 16.34 -5.30 -14.43
CA ALA A 128 16.84 -4.23 -15.29
C ALA A 128 18.28 -3.79 -14.95
N THR A 129 18.66 -3.91 -13.67
CA THR A 129 19.98 -3.53 -13.16
C THR A 129 20.93 -4.72 -12.97
N GLU A 130 20.50 -5.94 -13.32
CA GLU A 130 21.23 -7.20 -13.08
C GLU A 130 21.67 -7.37 -11.60
N ASN A 131 20.87 -6.84 -10.67
CA ASN A 131 21.20 -6.83 -9.24
C ASN A 131 20.58 -8.03 -8.50
N HIS A 132 21.33 -9.12 -8.44
CA HIS A 132 20.90 -10.35 -7.76
C HIS A 132 20.68 -10.16 -6.25
N SER A 133 21.40 -9.25 -5.61
CA SER A 133 21.20 -8.98 -4.19
C SER A 133 19.86 -8.28 -3.93
N GLN A 134 19.46 -7.39 -4.82
CA GLN A 134 18.15 -6.73 -4.75
C GLN A 134 17.02 -7.74 -4.98
N GLU A 135 17.20 -8.68 -5.93
CA GLU A 135 16.26 -9.79 -6.13
C GLU A 135 16.13 -10.63 -4.85
N GLN A 136 17.26 -10.96 -4.20
CA GLN A 136 17.26 -11.69 -2.93
C GLN A 136 16.52 -10.93 -1.83
N ILE A 137 16.78 -9.62 -1.67
CA ILE A 137 16.07 -8.77 -0.72
C ILE A 137 14.54 -8.85 -0.96
N GLY A 138 14.11 -8.73 -2.22
CA GLY A 138 12.71 -8.86 -2.59
C GLY A 138 12.09 -10.19 -2.19
N ARG A 139 12.78 -11.30 -2.45
CA ARG A 139 12.32 -12.65 -2.07
C ARG A 139 12.17 -12.80 -0.56
N GLU A 140 13.15 -12.34 0.22
CA GLU A 140 13.11 -12.38 1.68
C GLU A 140 11.96 -11.53 2.25
N MET A 141 11.78 -10.33 1.70
CA MET A 141 10.70 -9.42 2.10
C MET A 141 9.32 -10.04 1.84
N LEU A 142 9.11 -10.60 0.64
CA LEU A 142 7.83 -11.22 0.28
C LEU A 142 7.57 -12.55 1.02
N ALA A 143 8.62 -13.23 1.45
CA ALA A 143 8.51 -14.40 2.32
C ALA A 143 8.13 -14.04 3.78
N GLY A 144 8.04 -12.76 4.11
CA GLY A 144 7.69 -12.31 5.45
C GLY A 144 8.87 -12.30 6.44
N HIS A 145 10.07 -12.37 5.94
CA HIS A 145 11.27 -12.40 6.80
C HIS A 145 11.67 -11.00 7.26
N THR A 146 12.37 -10.96 8.38
CA THR A 146 13.07 -9.78 8.89
C THR A 146 14.56 -10.03 8.83
N GLY A 147 15.34 -9.08 8.31
CA GLY A 147 16.77 -9.29 8.19
C GLY A 147 17.55 -8.08 7.72
N THR A 148 18.82 -8.36 7.44
CA THR A 148 19.77 -7.39 6.90
C THR A 148 20.60 -8.07 5.81
N ILE A 149 20.71 -7.41 4.66
CA ILE A 149 21.55 -7.87 3.54
C ILE A 149 22.51 -6.72 3.16
N ARG A 150 23.79 -7.05 3.08
CA ARG A 150 24.80 -6.16 2.49
C ARG A 150 24.78 -6.36 0.97
N PHE A 151 24.74 -5.28 0.22
CA PHE A 151 24.70 -5.34 -1.24
C PHE A 151 25.35 -4.13 -1.90
N ASP A 152 25.72 -4.29 -3.16
CA ASP A 152 26.15 -3.17 -3.99
C ASP A 152 24.92 -2.40 -4.50
N ASN A 153 24.79 -1.16 -4.07
CA ASN A 153 23.78 -0.23 -4.54
C ASN A 153 24.42 0.73 -5.55
N GLN A 154 24.47 0.33 -6.82
CA GLN A 154 25.02 1.15 -7.92
C GLN A 154 26.47 1.61 -7.66
N GLY A 155 27.33 0.69 -7.21
CA GLY A 155 28.73 0.95 -6.90
C GLY A 155 28.97 1.45 -5.47
N ASN A 156 27.92 1.55 -4.65
CA ASN A 156 28.05 1.88 -3.23
C ASN A 156 27.78 0.67 -2.36
N ASP A 157 28.68 0.38 -1.45
CA ASP A 157 28.50 -0.68 -0.44
C ASP A 157 27.44 -0.25 0.57
N SER A 158 26.31 -0.94 0.55
CA SER A 158 25.09 -0.54 1.28
C SER A 158 24.53 -1.71 2.07
N TYR A 159 23.69 -1.37 3.05
CA TYR A 159 22.93 -2.35 3.84
C TYR A 159 21.44 -2.11 3.67
N ALA A 160 20.70 -3.17 3.38
CA ALA A 160 19.27 -3.19 3.38
C ALA A 160 18.77 -3.81 4.70
N PHE A 161 17.99 -3.05 5.47
CA PHE A 161 17.31 -3.51 6.69
C PHE A 161 15.83 -3.65 6.36
N TYR A 162 15.29 -4.86 6.45
CA TYR A 162 13.92 -5.11 6.03
C TYR A 162 13.13 -5.89 7.07
N THR A 163 11.82 -5.64 7.08
CA THR A 163 10.85 -6.37 7.89
C THR A 163 9.47 -6.32 7.25
N THR A 164 8.61 -7.24 7.64
CA THR A 164 7.21 -7.29 7.18
C THR A 164 6.29 -6.63 8.21
N ILE A 165 5.21 -6.02 7.72
CA ILE A 165 4.10 -5.53 8.52
C ILE A 165 3.00 -6.60 8.51
N PRO A 166 2.94 -7.49 9.52
CA PRO A 166 2.16 -8.73 9.43
C PRO A 166 0.67 -8.51 9.19
N GLN A 167 0.11 -7.40 9.73
CA GLN A 167 -1.33 -7.09 9.66
C GLN A 167 -1.81 -6.83 8.24
N ILE A 168 -0.93 -6.36 7.37
CA ILE A 168 -1.28 -5.98 6.01
C ILE A 168 -0.49 -6.76 4.95
N GLY A 169 0.54 -7.51 5.37
CA GLY A 169 1.41 -8.28 4.48
C GLY A 169 2.31 -7.43 3.59
N TRP A 170 2.46 -6.14 3.90
CA TRP A 170 3.44 -5.27 3.24
C TRP A 170 4.80 -5.39 3.92
N SER A 171 5.82 -5.00 3.21
CA SER A 171 7.18 -5.03 3.74
C SER A 171 7.84 -3.67 3.62
N VAL A 172 8.62 -3.30 4.63
CA VAL A 172 9.41 -2.07 4.66
C VAL A 172 10.89 -2.42 4.56
N CYS A 173 11.62 -1.63 3.79
CA CYS A 173 13.08 -1.72 3.70
C CYS A 173 13.70 -0.32 3.80
N THR A 174 14.73 -0.20 4.63
CA THR A 174 15.58 0.97 4.70
C THR A 174 16.96 0.61 4.19
N VAL A 175 17.46 1.38 3.24
CA VAL A 175 18.81 1.25 2.66
C VAL A 175 19.69 2.36 3.22
N CYS A 176 20.88 1.96 3.72
CA CYS A 176 21.90 2.85 4.26
C CYS A 176 23.27 2.58 3.63
#